data_7670d586b3fd28e24e25f53e7f6dc094
#
_entry.id   7670d586b3fd28e24e25f53e7f6dc094
#
_cell.length_a   1.000
_cell.length_b   1.000
_cell.length_c   1.000
_cell.angle_alpha   90.00
_cell.angle_beta   90.00
_cell.angle_gamma   90.00
#
_symmetry.space_group_name_H-M   'P 1'
#
loop_
_entity.id
_entity.type
_entity.pdbx_description
1 polymer ?
#
loop_
_entity_poly.entity_id
_entity_poly.type
_entity_poly.pdbx_seq_one_letter_code
_entity_poly.pdbx_strand_id
1 'polypeptide(L)'
;LRYALDKRMPDTPRTTLVAAVVQQGQVTWVHCGDSRLYWVRQGQLLQRTRDHSFIEMARSGALPAGDPRLQNRNVLFTCLGAAQRPVFDIDGPHTLLPGDRLLLCSDGLWDVLPEVTLLHGLCATPLDAAVPSLVDAALLAAGAHSDNVTALALEWQRDEDWATAPRMDDTAFLTTIQPDLDGKDLAVAALDEAEMERAIAEINAAIRNAPPRPR
;
A
#
# COMPACT_ATOMS: atom_id res chain seq x y z
N LEU A 1 -2.89 -17.94 8.78
CA LEU A 1 -2.96 -19.39 8.75
C LEU A 1 -3.69 -19.94 9.98
N ARG A 2 -3.25 -19.59 11.22
CA ARG A 2 -3.87 -20.06 12.46
C ARG A 2 -5.36 -19.73 12.54
N TYR A 3 -5.72 -18.48 12.24
CA TYR A 3 -7.11 -18.02 12.20
C TYR A 3 -7.99 -18.88 11.27
N ALA A 4 -7.53 -19.17 10.05
CA ALA A 4 -8.28 -19.99 9.10
C ALA A 4 -8.47 -21.44 9.60
N LEU A 5 -7.45 -21.99 10.26
CA LEU A 5 -7.54 -23.33 10.88
C LEU A 5 -8.55 -23.35 12.04
N ASP A 6 -8.49 -22.36 12.92
CA ASP A 6 -9.39 -22.24 14.08
C ASP A 6 -10.86 -22.04 13.65
N LYS A 7 -11.07 -21.25 12.58
CA LYS A 7 -12.41 -20.99 11.99
C LYS A 7 -12.84 -22.07 10.97
N ARG A 8 -12.03 -23.09 10.71
CA ARG A 8 -12.27 -24.16 9.71
C ARG A 8 -12.64 -23.61 8.33
N MET A 9 -11.95 -22.54 7.92
CA MET A 9 -12.15 -21.95 6.60
C MET A 9 -11.66 -22.87 5.49
N PRO A 10 -12.37 -22.95 4.34
CA PRO A 10 -11.95 -23.79 3.22
C PRO A 10 -10.67 -23.29 2.56
N ASP A 11 -10.36 -22.00 2.68
CA ASP A 11 -9.13 -21.36 2.20
C ASP A 11 -8.61 -20.36 3.24
N THR A 12 -7.34 -20.02 3.16
CA THR A 12 -6.71 -19.05 4.06
C THR A 12 -6.90 -17.63 3.53
N PRO A 13 -7.27 -16.65 4.40
CA PRO A 13 -7.23 -15.24 4.03
C PRO A 13 -5.82 -14.86 3.57
N ARG A 14 -5.73 -14.16 2.45
CA ARG A 14 -4.46 -13.72 1.86
C ARG A 14 -4.49 -12.21 1.67
N THR A 15 -3.31 -11.60 1.81
CA THR A 15 -3.14 -10.17 1.54
C THR A 15 -1.73 -9.88 1.08
N THR A 16 -1.55 -8.78 0.38
CA THR A 16 -0.26 -8.19 0.08
C THR A 16 0.13 -7.20 1.17
N LEU A 17 1.38 -6.77 1.18
CA LEU A 17 1.89 -5.74 2.07
C LEU A 17 2.88 -4.86 1.31
N VAL A 18 2.74 -3.56 1.44
CA VAL A 18 3.79 -2.59 1.19
C VAL A 18 3.82 -1.60 2.35
N ALA A 19 4.99 -1.39 2.93
CA ALA A 19 5.17 -0.48 4.05
C ALA A 19 6.50 0.28 3.91
N ALA A 20 6.53 1.52 4.38
CA ALA A 20 7.72 2.35 4.39
C ALA A 20 7.92 2.99 5.76
N VAL A 21 9.17 3.05 6.20
CA VAL A 21 9.59 3.78 7.40
C VAL A 21 10.42 4.96 6.93
N VAL A 22 9.96 6.17 7.28
CA VAL A 22 10.69 7.42 7.01
C VAL A 22 11.20 7.94 8.34
N GLN A 23 12.52 8.03 8.46
CA GLN A 23 13.18 8.47 9.69
C GLN A 23 14.47 9.20 9.37
N GLN A 24 14.70 10.36 10.00
CA GLN A 24 15.93 11.15 9.85
C GLN A 24 16.31 11.46 8.39
N GLY A 25 15.32 11.78 7.55
CA GLY A 25 15.55 12.07 6.14
C GLY A 25 15.90 10.86 5.28
N GLN A 26 15.65 9.65 5.78
CA GLN A 26 15.86 8.41 5.06
C GLN A 26 14.57 7.61 4.98
N VAL A 27 14.42 6.82 3.92
CA VAL A 27 13.32 5.88 3.74
C VAL A 27 13.86 4.46 3.57
N THR A 28 13.21 3.52 4.26
CA THR A 28 13.37 2.08 4.04
C THR A 28 11.98 1.50 3.84
N TRP A 29 11.83 0.61 2.90
CA TRP A 29 10.54 -0.05 2.65
C TRP A 29 10.65 -1.56 2.62
N VAL A 30 9.54 -2.21 2.83
CA VAL A 30 9.34 -3.65 2.70
C VAL A 30 8.08 -3.92 1.90
N HIS A 31 8.11 -4.95 1.05
CA HIS A 31 6.89 -5.39 0.40
C HIS A 31 6.82 -6.93 0.28
N CYS A 32 5.59 -7.41 0.12
CA CYS A 32 5.25 -8.80 -0.14
C CYS A 32 3.97 -8.83 -1.01
N GLY A 33 4.08 -9.29 -2.24
CA GLY A 33 3.00 -9.30 -3.22
C GLY A 33 3.22 -8.26 -4.32
N ASP A 34 2.14 -7.64 -4.79
CA ASP A 34 2.10 -6.73 -5.94
C ASP A 34 1.58 -5.32 -5.60
N SER A 35 1.29 -5.04 -4.35
CA SER A 35 1.15 -3.64 -3.91
C SER A 35 2.49 -2.94 -4.05
N ARG A 36 2.47 -1.74 -4.61
CA ARG A 36 3.69 -1.05 -5.06
C ARG A 36 4.01 0.18 -4.23
N LEU A 37 5.31 0.44 -4.08
CA LEU A 37 5.84 1.74 -3.71
C LEU A 37 6.54 2.35 -4.93
N TYR A 38 6.25 3.62 -5.20
CA TYR A 38 6.94 4.45 -6.19
C TYR A 38 7.68 5.57 -5.44
N TRP A 39 8.96 5.76 -5.74
CA TRP A 39 9.75 6.88 -5.27
C TRP A 39 10.03 7.82 -6.43
N VAL A 40 9.54 9.05 -6.33
CA VAL A 40 9.56 10.04 -7.41
C VAL A 40 10.30 11.28 -6.94
N ARG A 41 11.20 11.78 -7.76
CA ARG A 41 11.95 13.02 -7.57
C ARG A 41 11.83 13.88 -8.81
N GLN A 42 11.37 15.12 -8.66
CA GLN A 42 11.23 16.08 -9.77
C GLN A 42 10.47 15.49 -10.99
N GLY A 43 9.41 14.72 -10.72
CA GLY A 43 8.61 14.09 -11.75
C GLY A 43 9.22 12.84 -12.40
N GLN A 44 10.42 12.44 -11.98
CA GLN A 44 11.07 11.23 -12.49
C GLN A 44 10.98 10.09 -11.48
N LEU A 45 10.67 8.89 -11.98
CA LEU A 45 10.71 7.69 -11.18
C LEU A 45 12.16 7.34 -10.85
N LEU A 46 12.53 7.39 -9.56
CA LEU A 46 13.82 6.93 -9.08
C LEU A 46 13.82 5.42 -8.87
N GLN A 47 12.75 4.92 -8.22
CA GLN A 47 12.63 3.50 -7.90
C GLN A 47 11.16 3.10 -7.72
N ARG A 48 10.89 1.82 -7.99
CA ARG A 48 9.61 1.17 -7.77
C ARG A 48 9.86 -0.25 -7.26
N THR A 49 9.01 -0.74 -6.36
CA THR A 49 9.00 -2.16 -5.96
C THR A 49 8.72 -3.06 -7.17
N ARG A 50 9.27 -4.27 -7.15
CA ARG A 50 9.02 -5.29 -8.17
C ARG A 50 7.99 -6.27 -7.67
N ASP A 51 6.94 -6.51 -8.46
CA ASP A 51 5.86 -7.39 -8.07
C ASP A 51 6.36 -8.82 -7.83
N HIS A 52 5.87 -9.44 -6.80
CA HIS A 52 6.07 -10.87 -6.53
C HIS A 52 5.10 -11.72 -7.37
N SER A 53 5.04 -11.44 -8.67
CA SER A 53 4.18 -12.13 -9.63
C SER A 53 4.99 -12.99 -10.61
N PHE A 54 4.37 -14.04 -11.13
CA PHE A 54 5.02 -14.87 -12.14
C PHE A 54 5.29 -14.11 -13.45
N ILE A 55 4.46 -13.11 -13.77
CA ILE A 55 4.68 -12.24 -14.92
C ILE A 55 5.96 -11.40 -14.77
N GLU A 56 6.20 -10.84 -13.59
CA GLU A 56 7.44 -10.09 -13.33
C GLU A 56 8.67 -11.00 -13.35
N MET A 57 8.55 -12.25 -12.86
CA MET A 57 9.60 -13.26 -13.01
C MET A 57 9.89 -13.59 -14.48
N ALA A 58 8.88 -13.67 -15.33
CA ALA A 58 9.09 -13.90 -16.77
C ALA A 58 9.74 -12.69 -17.45
N ARG A 59 9.35 -11.45 -17.09
CA ARG A 59 9.97 -10.22 -17.60
C ARG A 59 11.46 -10.13 -17.25
N SER A 60 11.84 -10.60 -16.08
CA SER A 60 13.23 -10.67 -15.64
C SER A 60 14.02 -11.85 -16.23
N GLY A 61 13.38 -12.71 -17.03
CA GLY A 61 14.01 -13.90 -17.61
C GLY A 61 14.13 -15.10 -16.67
N ALA A 62 13.55 -15.01 -15.46
CA ALA A 62 13.57 -16.10 -14.48
C ALA A 62 12.56 -17.22 -14.79
N LEU A 63 11.62 -16.99 -15.72
CA LEU A 63 10.66 -17.98 -16.20
C LEU A 63 10.60 -17.99 -17.73
N PRO A 64 10.39 -19.19 -18.36
CA PRO A 64 10.21 -19.28 -19.80
C PRO A 64 8.88 -18.66 -20.21
N ALA A 65 8.82 -18.02 -21.40
CA ALA A 65 7.65 -17.33 -21.93
C ALA A 65 6.40 -18.21 -22.12
N GLY A 66 6.52 -19.53 -22.15
CA GLY A 66 5.42 -20.50 -22.28
C GLY A 66 4.94 -21.11 -20.98
N ASP A 67 5.38 -20.62 -19.82
CA ASP A 67 4.99 -21.18 -18.53
C ASP A 67 3.47 -21.03 -18.30
N PRO A 68 2.74 -22.11 -17.95
CA PRO A 68 1.29 -22.06 -17.73
C PRO A 68 0.85 -21.04 -16.66
N ARG A 69 1.71 -20.70 -15.69
CA ARG A 69 1.44 -19.73 -14.63
C ARG A 69 1.29 -18.30 -15.16
N LEU A 70 1.75 -18.02 -16.39
CA LEU A 70 1.64 -16.73 -17.06
C LEU A 70 0.26 -16.47 -17.68
N GLN A 71 -0.63 -17.48 -17.72
CA GLN A 71 -1.97 -17.32 -18.25
C GLN A 71 -2.86 -16.41 -17.40
N ASN A 72 -2.56 -16.31 -16.12
CA ASN A 72 -3.25 -15.40 -15.19
C ASN A 72 -2.25 -14.40 -14.60
N ARG A 73 -2.40 -13.12 -14.96
CA ARG A 73 -1.49 -12.03 -14.58
C ARG A 73 -1.50 -11.71 -13.08
N ASN A 74 -2.58 -12.08 -12.37
CA ASN A 74 -2.76 -11.78 -10.94
C ASN A 74 -2.25 -12.91 -10.04
N VAL A 75 -1.52 -13.90 -10.59
CA VAL A 75 -0.96 -14.98 -9.78
C VAL A 75 0.36 -14.57 -9.16
N LEU A 76 0.33 -14.42 -7.85
CA LEU A 76 1.51 -14.12 -7.03
C LEU A 76 2.21 -15.41 -6.60
N PHE A 77 3.54 -15.38 -6.54
CA PHE A 77 4.30 -16.49 -5.97
C PHE A 77 4.46 -16.37 -4.45
N THR A 78 4.19 -15.20 -3.86
CA THR A 78 4.19 -14.98 -2.42
C THR A 78 3.17 -13.92 -2.00
N CYS A 79 2.54 -14.13 -0.86
CA CYS A 79 1.65 -13.19 -0.18
C CYS A 79 1.56 -13.58 1.30
N LEU A 80 1.07 -12.68 2.14
CA LEU A 80 0.76 -13.00 3.53
C LEU A 80 -0.44 -13.95 3.60
N GLY A 81 -0.43 -14.87 4.56
CA GLY A 81 -1.51 -15.84 4.75
C GLY A 81 -1.42 -17.09 3.86
N ALA A 82 -0.51 -17.15 2.90
CA ALA A 82 -0.25 -18.37 2.14
C ALA A 82 0.29 -19.50 3.04
N ALA A 83 0.11 -20.75 2.60
CA ALA A 83 0.63 -21.93 3.33
C ALA A 83 2.16 -21.94 3.39
N GLN A 84 2.82 -21.40 2.36
CA GLN A 84 4.27 -21.25 2.31
C GLN A 84 4.71 -20.02 3.09
N ARG A 85 5.96 -20.03 3.59
CA ARG A 85 6.56 -18.87 4.24
C ARG A 85 6.62 -17.70 3.26
N PRO A 86 6.10 -16.51 3.62
CA PRO A 86 6.14 -15.36 2.73
C PRO A 86 7.58 -14.90 2.49
N VAL A 87 7.85 -14.45 1.27
CA VAL A 87 9.10 -13.80 0.88
C VAL A 87 8.87 -12.29 0.93
N PHE A 88 9.80 -11.58 1.54
CA PHE A 88 9.80 -10.12 1.65
C PHE A 88 11.02 -9.55 0.96
N ASP A 89 10.82 -8.51 0.16
CA ASP A 89 11.91 -7.66 -0.29
C ASP A 89 11.98 -6.42 0.60
N ILE A 90 13.18 -6.13 1.09
CA ILE A 90 13.48 -4.95 1.91
C ILE A 90 14.53 -4.15 1.17
N ASP A 91 14.31 -2.85 1.02
CA ASP A 91 15.23 -1.95 0.34
C ASP A 91 15.36 -0.63 1.09
N GLY A 92 16.57 -0.08 1.11
CA GLY A 92 16.96 1.10 1.87
C GLY A 92 18.09 0.81 2.86
N PRO A 93 18.51 1.81 3.65
CA PRO A 93 17.97 3.17 3.68
C PRO A 93 18.40 4.01 2.47
N HIS A 94 17.48 4.81 1.93
CA HIS A 94 17.74 5.78 0.88
C HIS A 94 17.54 7.19 1.39
N THR A 95 18.40 8.13 1.01
CA THR A 95 18.30 9.53 1.43
C THR A 95 17.22 10.25 0.62
N LEU A 96 16.22 10.80 1.33
CA LEU A 96 15.20 11.67 0.77
C LEU A 96 15.74 13.09 0.61
N LEU A 97 15.39 13.72 -0.51
CA LEU A 97 15.60 15.15 -0.74
C LEU A 97 14.25 15.88 -0.68
N PRO A 98 14.25 17.17 -0.28
CA PRO A 98 13.02 17.96 -0.29
C PRO A 98 12.34 17.93 -1.65
N GLY A 99 11.01 17.68 -1.64
CA GLY A 99 10.20 17.50 -2.84
C GLY A 99 10.15 16.06 -3.37
N ASP A 100 10.86 15.11 -2.73
CA ASP A 100 10.66 13.69 -3.04
C ASP A 100 9.25 13.26 -2.66
N ARG A 101 8.60 12.50 -3.55
CA ARG A 101 7.29 11.93 -3.32
C ARG A 101 7.36 10.41 -3.28
N LEU A 102 6.71 9.84 -2.29
CA LEU A 102 6.49 8.40 -2.17
C LEU A 102 5.01 8.13 -2.40
N LEU A 103 4.68 7.15 -3.24
CA LEU A 103 3.31 6.66 -3.41
C LEU A 103 3.28 5.17 -3.14
N LEU A 104 2.46 4.74 -2.19
CA LEU A 104 2.14 3.35 -1.91
C LEU A 104 0.73 3.08 -2.41
N CYS A 105 0.53 2.02 -3.19
CA CYS A 105 -0.79 1.73 -3.74
C CYS A 105 -1.04 0.24 -3.99
N SER A 106 -2.32 -0.13 -4.02
CA SER A 106 -2.79 -1.43 -4.49
C SER A 106 -2.80 -1.52 -6.03
N ASP A 107 -3.01 -2.72 -6.54
CA ASP A 107 -3.14 -3.03 -7.97
C ASP A 107 -4.29 -2.29 -8.65
N GLY A 108 -5.40 -2.04 -7.95
CA GLY A 108 -6.52 -1.26 -8.46
C GLY A 108 -6.14 0.14 -8.98
N LEU A 109 -4.98 0.69 -8.57
CA LEU A 109 -4.47 1.94 -9.12
C LEU A 109 -3.54 1.70 -10.31
N TRP A 110 -2.49 0.90 -10.15
CA TRP A 110 -1.41 0.79 -11.11
C TRP A 110 -1.71 -0.16 -12.28
N ASP A 111 -2.68 -1.05 -12.15
CA ASP A 111 -3.05 -1.98 -13.23
C ASP A 111 -3.89 -1.28 -14.32
N VAL A 112 -4.62 -0.26 -13.95
CA VAL A 112 -5.52 0.47 -14.87
C VAL A 112 -4.95 1.78 -15.37
N LEU A 113 -4.01 2.40 -14.63
CA LEU A 113 -3.35 3.63 -15.06
C LEU A 113 -1.94 3.34 -15.60
N PRO A 114 -1.60 3.79 -16.81
CA PRO A 114 -0.23 3.75 -17.31
C PRO A 114 0.73 4.46 -16.33
N GLU A 115 1.91 3.90 -16.11
CA GLU A 115 2.90 4.44 -15.17
C GLU A 115 3.21 5.93 -15.43
N VAL A 116 3.32 6.32 -16.70
CA VAL A 116 3.54 7.74 -17.08
C VAL A 116 2.40 8.63 -16.61
N THR A 117 1.15 8.18 -16.74
CA THR A 117 -0.04 8.92 -16.29
C THR A 117 -0.05 9.03 -14.76
N LEU A 118 0.28 7.95 -14.06
CA LEU A 118 0.38 7.91 -12.61
C LEU A 118 1.45 8.89 -12.10
N LEU A 119 2.66 8.85 -12.65
CA LEU A 119 3.77 9.72 -12.25
C LEU A 119 3.46 11.19 -12.55
N HIS A 120 2.90 11.49 -13.73
CA HIS A 120 2.50 12.83 -14.09
C HIS A 120 1.40 13.36 -13.16
N GLY A 121 0.34 12.58 -12.93
CA GLY A 121 -0.75 12.95 -12.03
C GLY A 121 -0.29 13.15 -10.59
N LEU A 122 0.60 12.29 -10.11
CA LEU A 122 1.19 12.42 -8.77
C LEU A 122 1.96 13.75 -8.58
N CYS A 123 2.58 14.27 -9.64
CA CYS A 123 3.45 15.45 -9.58
C CYS A 123 2.79 16.75 -10.07
N ALA A 124 1.61 16.69 -10.68
CA ALA A 124 0.96 17.85 -11.28
C ALA A 124 0.44 18.87 -10.28
N THR A 125 0.04 18.43 -9.10
CA THR A 125 -0.59 19.25 -8.05
C THR A 125 -0.10 18.83 -6.67
N PRO A 126 -0.42 19.57 -5.59
CA PRO A 126 -0.22 19.11 -4.22
C PRO A 126 -0.91 17.77 -3.97
N LEU A 127 -0.37 16.94 -3.05
CA LEU A 127 -0.80 15.55 -2.85
C LEU A 127 -2.26 15.41 -2.42
N ASP A 128 -2.80 16.37 -1.68
CA ASP A 128 -4.20 16.43 -1.26
C ASP A 128 -5.19 16.50 -2.43
N ALA A 129 -4.77 17.08 -3.56
CA ALA A 129 -5.52 17.09 -4.81
C ALA A 129 -5.10 15.98 -5.78
N ALA A 130 -3.80 15.66 -5.83
CA ALA A 130 -3.25 14.66 -6.76
C ALA A 130 -3.78 13.25 -6.48
N VAL A 131 -3.78 12.82 -5.20
CA VAL A 131 -4.17 11.46 -4.83
C VAL A 131 -5.64 11.17 -5.11
N PRO A 132 -6.62 12.00 -4.69
CA PRO A 132 -8.01 11.81 -5.06
C PRO A 132 -8.22 11.79 -6.58
N SER A 133 -7.57 12.69 -7.33
CA SER A 133 -7.69 12.73 -8.80
C SER A 133 -7.18 11.47 -9.47
N LEU A 134 -6.09 10.87 -8.96
CA LEU A 134 -5.58 9.58 -9.46
C LEU A 134 -6.54 8.43 -9.15
N VAL A 135 -7.13 8.41 -7.97
CA VAL A 135 -8.13 7.40 -7.60
C VAL A 135 -9.36 7.51 -8.50
N ASP A 136 -9.89 8.73 -8.70
CA ASP A 136 -11.03 8.96 -9.59
C ASP A 136 -10.73 8.55 -11.04
N ALA A 137 -9.53 8.86 -11.54
CA ALA A 137 -9.08 8.44 -12.87
C ALA A 137 -9.00 6.91 -12.99
N ALA A 138 -8.51 6.22 -11.95
CA ALA A 138 -8.45 4.76 -11.93
C ALA A 138 -9.85 4.14 -11.94
N LEU A 139 -10.76 4.63 -11.10
CA LEU A 139 -12.14 4.18 -11.04
C LEU A 139 -12.87 4.39 -12.38
N LEU A 140 -12.64 5.54 -13.01
CA LEU A 140 -13.20 5.85 -14.33
C LEU A 140 -12.65 4.91 -15.42
N ALA A 141 -11.34 4.67 -15.42
CA ALA A 141 -10.69 3.80 -16.40
C ALA A 141 -11.13 2.33 -16.28
N ALA A 142 -11.29 1.85 -15.05
CA ALA A 142 -11.72 0.47 -14.77
C ALA A 142 -13.22 0.26 -15.00
N GLY A 143 -14.05 1.28 -14.81
CA GLY A 143 -15.49 1.22 -14.99
C GLY A 143 -16.16 0.14 -14.14
N ALA A 144 -16.93 -0.75 -14.76
CA ALA A 144 -17.64 -1.84 -14.10
C ALA A 144 -16.72 -2.95 -13.55
N HIS A 145 -15.46 -2.98 -13.96
CA HIS A 145 -14.44 -3.95 -13.54
C HIS A 145 -13.46 -3.38 -12.51
N SER A 146 -13.84 -2.26 -11.87
CA SER A 146 -13.01 -1.63 -10.85
C SER A 146 -12.74 -2.57 -9.68
N ASP A 147 -11.47 -2.75 -9.35
CA ASP A 147 -11.03 -3.34 -8.09
C ASP A 147 -10.99 -2.28 -6.98
N ASN A 148 -10.72 -2.72 -5.75
CA ASN A 148 -10.50 -1.83 -4.62
C ASN A 148 -9.22 -1.01 -4.84
N VAL A 149 -9.34 0.31 -4.79
CA VAL A 149 -8.22 1.23 -4.98
C VAL A 149 -7.79 1.79 -3.62
N THR A 150 -6.55 1.54 -3.26
CA THR A 150 -5.91 2.16 -2.10
C THR A 150 -4.67 2.91 -2.54
N ALA A 151 -4.54 4.16 -2.11
CA ALA A 151 -3.39 5.01 -2.38
C ALA A 151 -3.02 5.83 -1.14
N LEU A 152 -1.74 5.82 -0.79
CA LEU A 152 -1.15 6.64 0.26
C LEU A 152 0.06 7.35 -0.33
N ALA A 153 0.12 8.67 -0.23
CA ALA A 153 1.27 9.41 -0.70
C ALA A 153 1.85 10.30 0.40
N LEU A 154 3.17 10.50 0.33
CA LEU A 154 3.95 11.36 1.21
C LEU A 154 4.88 12.21 0.37
N GLU A 155 5.03 13.50 0.71
CA GLU A 155 6.04 14.39 0.17
C GLU A 155 7.01 14.77 1.29
N TRP A 156 8.32 14.56 1.04
CA TRP A 156 9.36 14.97 1.99
C TRP A 156 9.66 16.45 1.84
N GLN A 157 9.49 17.20 2.95
CA GLN A 157 9.74 18.65 3.01
C GLN A 157 10.92 18.97 3.93
N ARG A 158 11.46 20.18 3.85
CA ARG A 158 12.48 20.65 4.78
C ARG A 158 11.86 21.02 6.13
N ASP A 159 12.65 20.89 7.21
CA ASP A 159 12.22 21.32 8.55
C ASP A 159 11.80 22.80 8.61
N GLU A 160 12.38 23.66 7.79
CA GLU A 160 12.02 25.09 7.70
C GLU A 160 10.61 25.31 7.16
N ASP A 161 10.15 24.43 6.27
CA ASP A 161 8.81 24.50 5.69
C ASP A 161 7.73 24.02 6.68
N TRP A 162 8.12 23.19 7.66
CA TRP A 162 7.24 22.72 8.72
C TRP A 162 6.74 23.83 9.64
N ALA A 163 7.53 24.87 9.87
CA ALA A 163 7.16 25.99 10.74
C ALA A 163 6.04 26.87 10.15
N THR A 164 5.83 26.81 8.83
CA THR A 164 4.82 27.60 8.09
C THR A 164 3.64 26.77 7.58
N ALA A 165 3.71 25.44 7.65
CA ALA A 165 2.58 24.59 7.31
C ALA A 165 1.41 24.85 8.30
N PRO A 166 0.15 24.96 7.82
CA PRO A 166 -0.98 25.04 8.71
C PRO A 166 -0.98 23.78 9.58
N ARG A 167 -0.88 23.97 10.89
CA ARG A 167 -1.01 22.86 11.86
C ARG A 167 -2.39 22.27 11.66
N MET A 168 -2.47 21.11 11.06
CA MET A 168 -3.63 20.25 11.22
C MET A 168 -3.73 19.98 12.71
N ASP A 169 -4.90 20.26 13.27
CA ASP A 169 -5.19 20.10 14.69
C ASP A 169 -4.67 18.74 15.18
N ASP A 170 -3.71 18.74 16.10
CA ASP A 170 -3.02 17.56 16.63
C ASP A 170 -3.97 16.53 17.28
N THR A 171 -5.26 16.85 17.38
CA THR A 171 -6.30 15.97 17.94
C THR A 171 -6.79 14.87 16.99
N ALA A 172 -6.48 14.95 15.68
CA ALA A 172 -7.01 13.99 14.70
C ALA A 172 -6.15 12.72 14.53
N PHE A 173 -4.90 12.67 15.06
CA PHE A 173 -3.96 11.57 14.84
C PHE A 173 -3.23 11.05 16.08
N LEU A 174 -3.70 11.38 17.29
CA LEU A 174 -3.17 10.81 18.53
C LEU A 174 -4.00 9.60 18.98
N THR A 175 -4.20 8.61 18.13
CA THR A 175 -4.17 7.23 18.60
C THR A 175 -2.72 6.77 18.49
N THR A 176 -1.85 7.48 19.18
CA THR A 176 -0.47 7.06 19.35
C THR A 176 -0.48 5.98 20.42
N ILE A 177 -0.21 4.76 20.02
CA ILE A 177 0.41 3.79 20.92
C ILE A 177 1.74 4.43 21.33
N GLN A 178 1.80 5.06 22.49
CA GLN A 178 3.07 5.42 23.12
C GLN A 178 3.75 4.11 23.51
N PRO A 179 4.89 3.75 22.92
CA PRO A 179 5.71 2.71 23.53
C PRO A 179 6.26 3.31 24.83
N ASP A 180 5.88 2.71 25.93
CA ASP A 180 6.51 2.96 27.24
C ASP A 180 7.98 2.58 27.10
N LEU A 181 8.89 3.58 27.18
CA LEU A 181 10.33 3.42 26.95
C LEU A 181 11.06 2.79 28.15
N ASP A 182 10.34 2.27 29.13
CA ASP A 182 10.91 1.48 30.24
C ASP A 182 10.84 -0.02 29.92
N GLY A 183 11.84 -0.47 29.21
CA GLY A 183 12.38 -1.82 28.97
C GLY A 183 11.74 -3.05 29.64
N LYS A 184 10.41 -3.21 29.60
CA LYS A 184 9.73 -4.43 29.99
C LYS A 184 8.73 -4.82 28.90
N ASP A 185 9.06 -5.94 28.27
CA ASP A 185 8.20 -6.79 27.44
C ASP A 185 7.20 -6.07 26.54
N LEU A 186 7.59 -5.88 25.27
CA LEU A 186 6.68 -5.71 24.15
C LEU A 186 5.81 -6.97 24.04
N ALA A 187 4.87 -7.15 24.94
CA ALA A 187 3.64 -7.85 24.64
C ALA A 187 2.94 -6.96 23.60
N VAL A 188 3.08 -7.29 22.31
CA VAL A 188 2.15 -6.85 21.28
C VAL A 188 0.79 -7.16 21.86
N ALA A 189 0.05 -6.14 22.29
CA ALA A 189 -1.35 -6.28 22.64
C ALA A 189 -2.01 -6.85 21.41
N ALA A 190 -2.24 -8.15 21.41
CA ALA A 190 -3.03 -8.80 20.39
C ALA A 190 -4.37 -8.05 20.44
N LEU A 191 -4.72 -7.36 19.35
CA LEU A 191 -6.05 -6.82 19.17
C LEU A 191 -7.01 -7.93 19.57
N ASP A 192 -7.84 -7.69 20.59
CA ASP A 192 -8.80 -8.67 21.08
C ASP A 192 -9.66 -9.08 19.87
N GLU A 193 -9.85 -10.38 19.72
CA GLU A 193 -10.65 -10.95 18.61
C GLU A 193 -12.03 -10.26 18.53
N ALA A 194 -12.58 -9.87 19.67
CA ALA A 194 -13.85 -9.14 19.77
C ALA A 194 -13.76 -7.69 19.26
N GLU A 195 -12.60 -7.05 19.35
CA GLU A 195 -12.38 -5.71 18.78
C GLU A 195 -12.21 -5.77 17.27
N MET A 196 -11.56 -6.80 16.79
CA MET A 196 -11.40 -7.04 15.34
C MET A 196 -12.76 -7.40 14.69
N GLU A 197 -13.55 -8.27 15.32
CA GLU A 197 -14.91 -8.60 14.85
C GLU A 197 -15.84 -7.37 14.86
N ARG A 198 -15.73 -6.49 15.86
CA ARG A 198 -16.48 -5.22 15.91
C ARG A 198 -16.08 -4.28 14.76
N ALA A 199 -14.79 -4.09 14.53
CA ALA A 199 -14.31 -3.26 13.44
C ALA A 199 -14.75 -3.79 12.06
N ILE A 200 -14.69 -5.11 11.84
CA ILE A 200 -15.19 -5.75 10.63
C ILE A 200 -16.71 -5.56 10.49
N ALA A 201 -17.47 -5.70 11.56
CA ALA A 201 -18.91 -5.49 11.55
C ALA A 201 -19.29 -4.03 11.23
N GLU A 202 -18.56 -3.06 11.78
CA GLU A 202 -18.74 -1.63 11.49
C GLU A 202 -18.44 -1.31 10.02
N ILE A 203 -17.32 -1.81 9.48
CA ILE A 203 -16.96 -1.64 8.07
C ILE A 203 -18.04 -2.24 7.16
N ASN A 204 -18.49 -3.46 7.45
CA ASN A 204 -19.55 -4.12 6.67
C ASN A 204 -20.90 -3.41 6.79
N ALA A 205 -21.21 -2.81 7.93
CA ALA A 205 -22.41 -2.00 8.11
C ALA A 205 -22.31 -0.68 7.32
N ALA A 206 -21.15 -0.02 7.32
CA ALA A 206 -20.91 1.20 6.55
C ALA A 206 -21.03 0.94 5.04
N ILE A 207 -20.47 -0.18 4.54
CA ILE A 207 -20.59 -0.59 3.13
C ILE A 207 -22.07 -0.83 2.75
N ARG A 208 -22.83 -1.50 3.60
CA ARG A 208 -24.27 -1.78 3.35
C ARG A 208 -25.15 -0.54 3.40
N ASN A 209 -24.79 0.44 4.22
CA ASN A 209 -25.56 1.67 4.43
C ASN A 209 -25.08 2.83 3.54
N ALA A 210 -24.05 2.62 2.72
CA ALA A 210 -23.58 3.61 1.77
C ALA A 210 -24.72 3.93 0.76
N PRO A 211 -25.08 5.20 0.55
CA PRO A 211 -26.09 5.57 -0.41
C PRO A 211 -25.65 5.13 -1.82
N PRO A 212 -26.59 4.67 -2.68
CA PRO A 212 -26.24 4.33 -4.05
C PRO A 212 -25.63 5.55 -4.72
N ARG A 213 -24.46 5.38 -5.35
CA ARG A 213 -23.76 6.47 -6.06
C ARG A 213 -24.71 7.01 -7.15
N PRO A 214 -24.85 8.34 -7.27
CA PRO A 214 -25.60 8.92 -8.38
C PRO A 214 -24.96 8.48 -9.71
N ARG A 215 -25.84 8.06 -10.65
CA ARG A 215 -25.47 7.67 -12.00
C ARG A 215 -25.04 8.88 -12.83
#